data_8b40c617219cb35af18fae1a6646941d
#
_entry.id   8b40c617219cb35af18fae1a6646941d
#
_cell.length_a   1.000
_cell.length_b   1.000
_cell.length_c   1.000
_cell.angle_alpha   90.00
_cell.angle_beta   90.00
_cell.angle_gamma   90.00
#
_symmetry.space_group_name_H-M   'P 1'
#
loop_
_entity.id
_entity.type
_entity.pdbx_description
1 polymer ?
#
loop_
_entity_poly.entity_id
_entity_poly.type
_entity_poly.pdbx_seq_one_letter_code
_entity_poly.pdbx_strand_id
1 'polypeptide(L)'
;MTKQRRLSNLSFVLLALVILLCVNWLWQNDNHVDQLEYSQVRQLFLQEKVTGLTIDSGGTLTLELREPVNGSETVRYGLYSFQLFYDDFNDLVQQQYAEGIIQHYDYPEPVRTNWLLELLPFLLTAVILGLMWYFLVIRPQGGGMGPDKMAKFGSARTRMLTDKDKKVTFDDVAGADEEKEELREIVEFLKDPKKYLSLGARIPKGVLLVGPPGTGKTLLAKAVAGEAGVGFLSISGSDFVELYVGVGASRVRDLFEQAKKNAPAIVFIDEIDAVGRQRGTGLGGGHDEREQTLNQLLVEMDGFTANEGVVVLAATNRADVLDPALLRPGRFDRQVYVGLPDIRGRKEILEVHAKGKPLAEDVDLGQLARGTPGFTGADLENLINEGALLAARKNQKFITMQDLKDAEIKVIAGPEKKSRVIPQHERELTAYHEAGHAVVMHALPDQDPVTQITIVPRGQAGGMTISLPEEDRSYLSRRYMEDQIVGLLGGRVAEKLCLGDISTGASNDIQRASQIARKMVATYGMSDKIGTVAFESGHDEVFIGRTMTQGRSYSEAVAAQIDQEVQRLVADAYDRCERILNDNRDKLEAVASYLLEHETMEREAFLAVFGEQPLSLKKEQH
;
A
#
# COMPACT_ATOMS: atom_id res chain seq x y z
N MET A 1 -23.34 -24.92 -4.99
CA MET A 1 -23.32 -23.67 -4.18
C MET A 1 -24.50 -22.71 -4.43
N THR A 2 -25.63 -23.14 -4.92
CA THR A 2 -26.74 -22.26 -5.37
C THR A 2 -28.05 -22.38 -4.58
N LYS A 3 -28.18 -23.34 -3.67
CA LYS A 3 -29.43 -23.54 -2.89
C LYS A 3 -29.46 -22.80 -1.54
N GLN A 4 -28.32 -22.50 -0.94
CA GLN A 4 -28.24 -21.86 0.38
C GLN A 4 -28.40 -20.31 0.34
N ARG A 5 -28.09 -19.67 -0.78
CA ARG A 5 -28.32 -18.21 -0.94
C ARG A 5 -29.79 -17.83 -1.15
N ARG A 6 -30.64 -18.75 -1.67
CA ARG A 6 -32.06 -18.48 -1.88
C ARG A 6 -32.90 -18.45 -0.61
N LEU A 7 -32.52 -19.22 0.43
CA LEU A 7 -33.23 -19.26 1.71
C LEU A 7 -32.96 -18.03 2.61
N SER A 8 -31.76 -17.42 2.53
CA SER A 8 -31.48 -16.20 3.29
C SER A 8 -32.20 -14.98 2.73
N ASN A 9 -32.35 -14.90 1.41
CA ASN A 9 -33.08 -13.81 0.77
C ASN A 9 -34.58 -13.90 1.03
N LEU A 10 -35.15 -15.12 1.18
CA LEU A 10 -36.57 -15.33 1.47
C LEU A 10 -36.93 -14.82 2.88
N SER A 11 -36.05 -14.99 3.87
CA SER A 11 -36.26 -14.48 5.24
C SER A 11 -36.20 -12.94 5.31
N PHE A 12 -35.32 -12.29 4.53
CA PHE A 12 -35.30 -10.83 4.43
C PHE A 12 -36.55 -10.27 3.72
N VAL A 13 -37.02 -10.95 2.68
CA VAL A 13 -38.26 -10.58 1.96
C VAL A 13 -39.46 -10.74 2.86
N LEU A 14 -39.55 -11.81 3.67
CA LEU A 14 -40.63 -12.04 4.63
C LEU A 14 -40.63 -10.99 5.75
N LEU A 15 -39.45 -10.61 6.27
CA LEU A 15 -39.28 -9.56 7.28
C LEU A 15 -39.72 -8.20 6.71
N ALA A 16 -39.29 -7.88 5.49
CA ALA A 16 -39.70 -6.64 4.81
C ALA A 16 -41.21 -6.59 4.58
N LEU A 17 -41.81 -7.72 4.24
CA LEU A 17 -43.25 -7.83 4.02
C LEU A 17 -44.04 -7.63 5.34
N VAL A 18 -43.56 -8.18 6.45
CA VAL A 18 -44.17 -7.99 7.77
C VAL A 18 -44.04 -6.52 8.23
N ILE A 19 -42.88 -5.89 8.01
CA ILE A 19 -42.70 -4.46 8.32
C ILE A 19 -43.64 -3.61 7.45
N LEU A 20 -43.78 -3.93 6.16
CA LEU A 20 -44.65 -3.22 5.25
C LEU A 20 -46.15 -3.36 5.64
N LEU A 21 -46.56 -4.54 6.08
CA LEU A 21 -47.92 -4.78 6.60
C LEU A 21 -48.16 -4.04 7.92
N CYS A 22 -47.18 -3.99 8.82
CA CYS A 22 -47.28 -3.21 10.08
C CYS A 22 -47.34 -1.70 9.80
N VAL A 23 -46.53 -1.18 8.88
CA VAL A 23 -46.59 0.23 8.46
C VAL A 23 -47.91 0.56 7.78
N ASN A 24 -48.40 -0.32 6.91
CA ASN A 24 -49.70 -0.13 6.24
C ASN A 24 -50.85 -0.15 7.25
N TRP A 25 -50.81 -1.04 8.26
CA TRP A 25 -51.80 -1.07 9.34
C TRP A 25 -51.78 0.20 10.20
N LEU A 26 -50.60 0.75 10.51
CA LEU A 26 -50.45 2.03 11.21
C LEU A 26 -50.97 3.21 10.38
N TRP A 27 -50.81 3.16 9.06
CA TRP A 27 -51.23 4.26 8.18
C TRP A 27 -52.75 4.25 7.86
N GLN A 28 -53.43 3.10 7.98
CA GLN A 28 -54.86 3.02 7.73
C GLN A 28 -55.73 3.60 8.88
N ASN A 29 -55.15 3.97 10.01
CA ASN A 29 -55.92 4.44 11.15
C ASN A 29 -56.02 5.98 11.26
N ASP A 30 -55.54 6.75 10.31
CA ASP A 30 -55.72 8.20 10.25
C ASP A 30 -56.89 8.57 9.32
N ASN A 31 -58.14 8.42 9.82
CA ASN A 31 -59.29 9.07 9.22
C ASN A 31 -59.28 10.57 9.63
N HIS A 32 -58.88 11.43 8.70
CA HIS A 32 -59.09 12.86 8.86
C HIS A 32 -60.58 13.17 8.88
N VAL A 33 -61.09 13.43 10.07
CA VAL A 33 -62.41 14.03 10.31
C VAL A 33 -62.20 15.53 10.29
N ASP A 34 -63.00 16.29 9.53
CA ASP A 34 -62.95 17.75 9.52
C ASP A 34 -63.09 18.28 10.96
N GLN A 35 -62.08 19.01 11.40
CA GLN A 35 -61.94 19.39 12.82
C GLN A 35 -62.81 20.60 13.14
N LEU A 36 -64.03 20.35 13.65
CA LEU A 36 -64.73 21.34 14.45
C LEU A 36 -64.15 21.33 15.87
N GLU A 37 -64.14 22.50 16.52
CA GLU A 37 -63.80 22.56 17.93
C GLU A 37 -65.00 22.15 18.82
N TYR A 38 -64.76 21.53 19.96
CA TYR A 38 -65.84 21.13 20.91
C TYR A 38 -66.73 22.30 21.31
N SER A 39 -66.20 23.51 21.41
CA SER A 39 -66.94 24.74 21.61
C SER A 39 -67.93 25.06 20.50
N GLN A 40 -67.61 24.74 19.27
CA GLN A 40 -68.47 24.94 18.11
C GLN A 40 -69.59 23.90 18.09
N VAL A 41 -69.29 22.67 18.43
CA VAL A 41 -70.33 21.63 18.63
C VAL A 41 -71.35 22.10 19.64
N ARG A 42 -70.92 22.66 20.79
CA ARG A 42 -71.79 23.21 21.81
C ARG A 42 -72.67 24.35 21.33
N GLN A 43 -72.10 25.24 20.48
CA GLN A 43 -72.90 26.34 19.89
C GLN A 43 -73.98 25.85 18.94
N LEU A 44 -73.74 24.76 18.18
CA LEU A 44 -74.76 24.18 17.32
C LEU A 44 -75.98 23.68 18.08
N PHE A 45 -75.81 23.06 19.26
CA PHE A 45 -76.90 22.65 20.12
C PHE A 45 -77.59 23.88 20.75
N LEU A 46 -76.87 24.87 21.23
CA LEU A 46 -77.44 26.10 21.85
C LEU A 46 -78.21 26.93 20.81
N GLN A 47 -77.86 26.88 19.55
CA GLN A 47 -78.52 27.59 18.46
C GLN A 47 -79.67 26.80 17.81
N GLU A 48 -80.04 25.66 18.40
CA GLU A 48 -81.16 24.77 17.93
C GLU A 48 -81.02 24.34 16.47
N LYS A 49 -79.77 24.22 15.98
CA LYS A 49 -79.48 23.85 14.60
C LYS A 49 -79.35 22.36 14.37
N VAL A 50 -79.27 21.54 15.42
CA VAL A 50 -79.15 20.09 15.33
C VAL A 50 -80.53 19.45 15.20
N THR A 51 -80.73 18.67 14.13
CA THR A 51 -81.99 17.93 13.89
C THR A 51 -81.90 16.44 14.19
N GLY A 52 -80.69 15.90 14.21
CA GLY A 52 -80.41 14.52 14.54
C GLY A 52 -78.99 14.33 15.03
N LEU A 53 -78.73 13.33 15.89
CA LEU A 53 -77.41 12.95 16.32
C LEU A 53 -77.28 11.43 16.47
N THR A 54 -76.11 10.91 16.10
CA THR A 54 -75.76 9.52 16.29
C THR A 54 -74.31 9.43 16.77
N ILE A 55 -74.03 8.57 17.71
CA ILE A 55 -72.68 8.29 18.15
C ILE A 55 -72.36 6.83 17.87
N ASP A 56 -71.32 6.58 17.11
CA ASP A 56 -70.90 5.23 16.82
C ASP A 56 -70.04 4.61 17.94
N SER A 57 -69.82 3.30 17.85
CA SER A 57 -69.01 2.58 18.84
C SER A 57 -67.52 2.97 18.84
N GLY A 58 -67.06 3.69 17.82
CA GLY A 58 -65.69 4.25 17.70
C GLY A 58 -65.55 5.62 18.35
N GLY A 59 -66.66 6.19 18.95
CA GLY A 59 -66.63 7.51 19.60
C GLY A 59 -66.78 8.67 18.60
N THR A 60 -67.28 8.44 17.39
CA THR A 60 -67.56 9.51 16.43
C THR A 60 -68.98 10.00 16.57
N LEU A 61 -69.14 11.26 16.92
CA LEU A 61 -70.42 11.96 16.93
C LEU A 61 -70.73 12.48 15.53
N THR A 62 -71.86 12.08 15.00
CA THR A 62 -72.39 12.57 13.71
C THR A 62 -73.60 13.43 14.03
N LEU A 63 -73.58 14.69 13.64
CA LEU A 63 -74.69 15.67 13.79
C LEU A 63 -75.32 15.93 12.45
N GLU A 64 -76.67 15.88 12.39
CA GLU A 64 -77.47 16.36 11.26
C GLU A 64 -77.99 17.75 11.57
N LEU A 65 -77.79 18.69 10.63
CA LEU A 65 -78.07 20.11 10.84
C LEU A 65 -79.25 20.56 9.98
N ARG A 66 -80.04 21.48 10.51
CA ARG A 66 -81.17 22.13 9.85
C ARG A 66 -80.68 23.09 8.73
N GLU A 67 -79.54 23.73 8.91
CA GLU A 67 -78.90 24.62 7.96
C GLU A 67 -77.46 24.12 7.72
N PRO A 68 -76.97 24.06 6.46
CA PRO A 68 -75.64 23.55 6.20
C PRO A 68 -74.56 24.49 6.81
N VAL A 69 -73.64 23.93 7.55
CA VAL A 69 -72.44 24.62 8.08
C VAL A 69 -71.24 24.16 7.23
N ASN A 70 -70.49 25.09 6.68
CA ASN A 70 -69.39 24.86 5.76
C ASN A 70 -69.80 24.06 4.51
N GLY A 71 -71.08 24.12 4.09
CA GLY A 71 -71.56 23.46 2.88
C GLY A 71 -72.00 21.99 3.08
N SER A 72 -71.99 21.50 4.32
CA SER A 72 -72.43 20.14 4.68
C SER A 72 -73.64 20.14 5.62
N GLU A 73 -74.63 19.31 5.32
CA GLU A 73 -75.82 19.09 6.19
C GLU A 73 -75.51 18.12 7.32
N THR A 74 -74.35 17.40 7.26
CA THR A 74 -73.88 16.49 8.31
C THR A 74 -72.48 16.85 8.74
N VAL A 75 -72.21 16.86 10.04
CA VAL A 75 -70.91 17.14 10.62
C VAL A 75 -70.49 15.97 11.50
N ARG A 76 -69.22 15.57 11.40
CA ARG A 76 -68.65 14.50 12.23
C ARG A 76 -67.60 15.08 13.17
N TYR A 77 -67.64 14.62 14.42
CA TYR A 77 -66.73 15.05 15.49
C TYR A 77 -66.27 13.83 16.29
N GLY A 78 -64.94 13.66 16.44
CA GLY A 78 -64.38 12.61 17.30
C GLY A 78 -64.45 12.97 18.75
N LEU A 79 -65.25 12.27 19.53
CA LEU A 79 -65.38 12.48 21.00
C LEU A 79 -64.16 11.91 21.71
N TYR A 80 -63.56 12.72 22.55
CA TYR A 80 -62.48 12.25 23.46
C TYR A 80 -63.01 11.24 24.50
N SER A 81 -64.26 11.45 24.99
CA SER A 81 -64.95 10.57 25.95
C SER A 81 -66.45 10.70 25.73
N PHE A 82 -67.13 9.58 25.56
CA PHE A 82 -68.58 9.52 25.49
C PHE A 82 -69.20 10.05 26.80
N GLN A 83 -68.60 9.70 27.96
CA GLN A 83 -69.10 10.12 29.25
C GLN A 83 -69.11 11.66 29.41
N LEU A 84 -68.05 12.32 28.97
CA LEU A 84 -67.95 13.79 29.02
C LEU A 84 -69.02 14.43 28.13
N PHE A 85 -69.26 13.89 26.94
CA PHE A 85 -70.30 14.37 26.05
C PHE A 85 -71.69 14.13 26.68
N TYR A 86 -71.90 12.98 27.27
CA TYR A 86 -73.17 12.64 27.91
C TYR A 86 -73.47 13.58 29.09
N ASP A 87 -72.51 13.83 29.93
CA ASP A 87 -72.64 14.73 31.09
C ASP A 87 -72.90 16.19 30.68
N ASP A 88 -72.28 16.66 29.59
CA ASP A 88 -72.41 18.05 29.12
C ASP A 88 -73.64 18.33 28.25
N PHE A 89 -74.18 17.33 27.54
CA PHE A 89 -75.18 17.57 26.49
C PHE A 89 -76.48 16.75 26.68
N ASN A 90 -76.50 15.70 27.49
CA ASN A 90 -77.65 14.82 27.55
C ASN A 90 -78.94 15.59 27.98
N ASP A 91 -78.87 16.45 28.96
CA ASP A 91 -80.02 17.21 29.38
C ASP A 91 -80.56 18.16 28.31
N LEU A 92 -79.66 18.76 27.55
CA LEU A 92 -79.99 19.64 26.43
C LEU A 92 -80.58 18.88 25.27
N VAL A 93 -80.00 17.71 24.95
CA VAL A 93 -80.53 16.78 23.91
C VAL A 93 -81.93 16.28 24.24
N GLN A 94 -82.18 15.90 25.50
CA GLN A 94 -83.50 15.44 25.94
C GLN A 94 -84.53 16.58 25.90
N GLN A 95 -84.15 17.80 26.35
CA GLN A 95 -85.03 18.96 26.29
C GLN A 95 -85.38 19.29 24.82
N GLN A 96 -84.41 19.38 23.91
CA GLN A 96 -84.65 19.71 22.50
C GLN A 96 -85.39 18.59 21.76
N TYR A 97 -85.24 17.34 22.20
CA TYR A 97 -86.03 16.23 21.68
C TYR A 97 -87.48 16.32 22.11
N ALA A 98 -87.77 16.68 23.38
CA ALA A 98 -89.13 16.87 23.90
C ALA A 98 -89.82 18.07 23.23
N GLU A 99 -89.07 19.12 22.86
CA GLU A 99 -89.57 20.31 22.15
C GLU A 99 -89.72 20.05 20.63
N GLY A 100 -89.28 18.88 20.11
CA GLY A 100 -89.42 18.51 18.69
C GLY A 100 -88.38 19.15 17.77
N ILE A 101 -87.31 19.72 18.33
CA ILE A 101 -86.20 20.35 17.63
C ILE A 101 -85.31 19.25 17.07
N ILE A 102 -84.88 18.28 17.93
CA ILE A 102 -84.17 17.07 17.57
C ILE A 102 -85.22 15.98 17.20
N GLN A 103 -85.09 15.39 16.02
CA GLN A 103 -86.01 14.38 15.55
C GLN A 103 -85.62 12.96 15.95
N HIS A 104 -84.34 12.67 16.04
CA HIS A 104 -83.80 11.38 16.47
C HIS A 104 -82.44 11.54 17.13
N TYR A 105 -82.13 10.70 18.11
CA TYR A 105 -80.81 10.56 18.70
C TYR A 105 -80.54 9.07 19.01
N ASP A 106 -79.28 8.66 18.87
CA ASP A 106 -78.84 7.30 19.17
C ASP A 106 -77.51 7.28 19.86
N TYR A 107 -77.42 6.54 20.96
CA TYR A 107 -76.23 6.36 21.73
C TYR A 107 -75.68 4.95 21.55
N PRO A 108 -74.32 4.77 21.62
CA PRO A 108 -73.74 3.47 21.31
C PRO A 108 -74.10 2.41 22.34
N GLU A 109 -74.41 1.20 21.89
CA GLU A 109 -74.57 0.05 22.76
C GLU A 109 -73.22 -0.28 23.44
N PRO A 110 -73.22 -0.78 24.72
CA PRO A 110 -72.00 -1.20 25.38
C PRO A 110 -71.39 -2.39 24.64
N VAL A 111 -70.21 -2.17 24.06
CA VAL A 111 -69.45 -3.19 23.33
C VAL A 111 -69.00 -4.27 24.31
N ARG A 112 -69.54 -5.47 24.21
CA ARG A 112 -69.01 -6.65 24.90
C ARG A 112 -67.72 -7.08 24.23
N THR A 113 -66.56 -6.52 24.66
CA THR A 113 -65.26 -6.91 24.18
C THR A 113 -64.94 -8.34 24.58
N ASN A 114 -64.66 -9.16 23.58
CA ASN A 114 -64.25 -10.54 23.80
C ASN A 114 -62.73 -10.48 24.15
N TRP A 115 -62.38 -10.41 25.44
CA TRP A 115 -61.04 -10.27 25.98
C TRP A 115 -60.03 -11.27 25.38
N LEU A 116 -60.50 -12.42 24.89
CA LEU A 116 -59.71 -13.42 24.17
C LEU A 116 -59.19 -12.92 22.80
N LEU A 117 -59.96 -12.05 22.12
CA LEU A 117 -59.54 -11.46 20.85
C LEU A 117 -58.49 -10.35 21.02
N GLU A 118 -58.55 -9.64 22.17
CA GLU A 118 -57.53 -8.62 22.51
C GLU A 118 -56.19 -9.25 22.87
N LEU A 119 -56.17 -10.48 23.38
CA LEU A 119 -54.94 -11.21 23.68
C LEU A 119 -54.28 -11.86 22.47
N LEU A 120 -55.02 -12.02 21.34
CA LEU A 120 -54.54 -12.67 20.15
C LEU A 120 -53.26 -12.02 19.56
N PRO A 121 -53.17 -10.69 19.40
CA PRO A 121 -51.94 -10.04 18.90
C PRO A 121 -50.75 -10.22 19.85
N PHE A 122 -50.97 -10.26 21.16
CA PHE A 122 -49.88 -10.50 22.15
C PHE A 122 -49.40 -11.96 22.09
N LEU A 123 -50.28 -12.94 21.90
CA LEU A 123 -49.93 -14.33 21.73
C LEU A 123 -49.14 -14.52 20.41
N LEU A 124 -49.57 -13.87 19.34
CA LEU A 124 -48.92 -13.93 18.03
C LEU A 124 -47.53 -13.31 18.08
N THR A 125 -47.37 -12.17 18.74
CA THR A 125 -46.06 -11.54 18.97
C THR A 125 -45.16 -12.40 19.87
N ALA A 126 -45.69 -13.04 20.91
CA ALA A 126 -44.93 -13.96 21.74
C ALA A 126 -44.46 -15.21 20.97
N VAL A 127 -45.29 -15.77 20.09
CA VAL A 127 -44.93 -16.88 19.21
C VAL A 127 -43.84 -16.44 18.21
N ILE A 128 -43.98 -15.26 17.59
CA ILE A 128 -42.99 -14.73 16.66
C ILE A 128 -41.65 -14.49 17.36
N LEU A 129 -41.65 -13.87 18.56
CA LEU A 129 -40.47 -13.67 19.36
C LEU A 129 -39.84 -14.99 19.84
N GLY A 130 -40.68 -15.98 20.20
CA GLY A 130 -40.20 -17.31 20.57
C GLY A 130 -39.59 -18.07 19.39
N LEU A 131 -40.17 -17.98 18.20
CA LEU A 131 -39.62 -18.53 16.97
C LEU A 131 -38.34 -17.80 16.56
N MET A 132 -38.30 -16.47 16.69
CA MET A 132 -37.12 -15.67 16.41
C MET A 132 -35.98 -16.03 17.40
N TRP A 133 -36.30 -16.17 18.69
CA TRP A 133 -35.35 -16.61 19.71
C TRP A 133 -34.86 -18.05 19.46
N TYR A 134 -35.76 -18.96 19.07
CA TYR A 134 -35.41 -20.33 18.66
C TYR A 134 -34.47 -20.35 17.45
N PHE A 135 -34.77 -19.55 16.40
CA PHE A 135 -33.92 -19.47 15.22
C PHE A 135 -32.58 -18.74 15.45
N LEU A 136 -32.55 -17.73 16.36
CA LEU A 136 -31.33 -16.97 16.67
C LEU A 136 -30.45 -17.66 17.73
N VAL A 137 -31.03 -18.34 18.71
CA VAL A 137 -30.28 -18.83 19.87
C VAL A 137 -30.17 -20.38 19.90
N ILE A 138 -31.21 -21.11 19.52
CA ILE A 138 -31.25 -22.58 19.63
C ILE A 138 -30.85 -23.29 18.34
N ARG A 139 -30.94 -22.64 17.17
CA ARG A 139 -30.50 -23.19 15.87
C ARG A 139 -29.16 -22.58 15.39
N PRO A 140 -28.03 -22.70 16.13
CA PRO A 140 -26.72 -22.19 15.75
C PRO A 140 -25.89 -23.25 15.03
N GLN A 141 -26.51 -24.01 14.11
CA GLN A 141 -25.77 -25.00 13.33
C GLN A 141 -26.10 -24.90 11.85
N GLY A 142 -25.50 -23.91 11.18
CA GLY A 142 -25.56 -23.91 9.72
C GLY A 142 -25.19 -22.61 9.02
N GLY A 143 -24.61 -21.60 9.68
CA GLY A 143 -24.22 -20.40 8.95
C GLY A 143 -23.99 -19.10 9.72
N GLY A 144 -24.08 -19.12 11.03
CA GLY A 144 -23.77 -17.97 11.88
C GLY A 144 -22.35 -18.02 12.44
N MET A 145 -21.78 -16.88 12.81
CA MET A 145 -20.49 -16.76 13.49
C MET A 145 -20.48 -17.55 14.81
N GLY A 146 -20.17 -18.84 14.75
CA GLY A 146 -19.91 -19.67 15.93
C GLY A 146 -18.56 -19.30 16.57
N PRO A 147 -18.35 -19.67 17.85
CA PRO A 147 -17.08 -19.45 18.56
C PRO A 147 -15.85 -19.95 17.77
N ASP A 148 -16.01 -20.98 16.93
CA ASP A 148 -14.96 -21.51 16.04
C ASP A 148 -14.56 -20.58 14.91
N LYS A 149 -15.42 -19.66 14.45
CA LYS A 149 -15.04 -18.63 13.46
C LYS A 149 -14.37 -17.44 14.13
N MET A 150 -14.74 -17.09 15.35
CA MET A 150 -14.01 -16.11 16.15
C MET A 150 -12.63 -16.65 16.56
N ALA A 151 -12.51 -17.92 16.89
CA ALA A 151 -11.22 -18.57 17.13
C ALA A 151 -10.34 -18.60 15.86
N LYS A 152 -10.93 -18.75 14.68
CA LYS A 152 -10.20 -18.69 13.39
C LYS A 152 -9.81 -17.29 12.94
N PHE A 153 -10.39 -16.22 13.48
CA PHE A 153 -9.94 -14.85 13.20
C PHE A 153 -8.60 -14.51 13.83
N GLY A 154 -8.24 -15.15 14.93
CA GLY A 154 -6.95 -15.03 15.60
C GLY A 154 -5.86 -16.02 15.12
N SER A 155 -6.18 -16.94 14.21
CA SER A 155 -5.19 -17.90 13.71
C SER A 155 -4.27 -17.24 12.68
N ALA A 156 -2.97 -17.48 12.81
CA ALA A 156 -1.98 -17.02 11.86
C ALA A 156 -2.20 -17.69 10.50
N ARG A 157 -2.26 -16.90 9.43
CA ARG A 157 -2.28 -17.40 8.04
C ARG A 157 -0.87 -17.81 7.62
N THR A 158 -0.27 -18.76 8.32
CA THR A 158 1.06 -19.25 7.99
C THR A 158 1.04 -20.04 6.68
N ARG A 159 1.97 -19.76 5.78
CA ARG A 159 2.29 -20.64 4.66
C ARG A 159 3.31 -21.67 5.18
N MET A 160 2.86 -22.87 5.44
CA MET A 160 3.76 -24.00 5.64
C MET A 160 4.24 -24.47 4.27
N LEU A 161 5.52 -24.37 3.99
CA LEU A 161 6.12 -25.10 2.88
C LEU A 161 6.15 -26.57 3.27
N THR A 162 5.29 -27.36 2.65
CA THR A 162 5.23 -28.81 2.84
C THR A 162 6.26 -29.50 1.94
N ASP A 163 6.63 -30.74 2.25
CA ASP A 163 7.58 -31.59 1.51
C ASP A 163 7.31 -31.77 0.00
N LYS A 164 6.17 -31.27 -0.49
CA LYS A 164 5.77 -31.29 -1.91
C LYS A 164 6.29 -30.09 -2.70
N ASP A 165 6.71 -29.02 -2.03
CA ASP A 165 7.29 -27.85 -2.70
C ASP A 165 8.77 -28.12 -2.95
N LYS A 166 9.28 -27.76 -4.13
CA LYS A 166 10.69 -27.89 -4.48
C LYS A 166 11.52 -27.20 -3.40
N LYS A 167 12.34 -27.96 -2.66
CA LYS A 167 13.21 -27.42 -1.62
C LYS A 167 14.22 -26.49 -2.26
N VAL A 168 14.22 -25.22 -1.86
CA VAL A 168 15.24 -24.23 -2.21
C VAL A 168 16.44 -24.48 -1.32
N THR A 169 17.64 -24.59 -1.88
CA THR A 169 18.91 -24.80 -1.16
C THR A 169 19.87 -23.64 -1.42
N PHE A 170 21.05 -23.67 -0.80
CA PHE A 170 22.09 -22.66 -1.05
C PHE A 170 22.61 -22.67 -2.50
N ASP A 171 22.44 -23.76 -3.24
CA ASP A 171 22.78 -23.86 -4.67
C ASP A 171 21.82 -23.04 -5.57
N ASP A 172 20.62 -22.75 -5.07
CA ASP A 172 19.64 -21.90 -5.76
C ASP A 172 19.85 -20.39 -5.45
N VAL A 173 20.76 -20.05 -4.53
CA VAL A 173 21.12 -18.68 -4.15
C VAL A 173 22.49 -18.35 -4.73
N ALA A 174 22.58 -17.36 -5.59
CA ALA A 174 23.82 -16.90 -6.19
C ALA A 174 24.23 -15.52 -5.64
N GLY A 175 25.52 -15.21 -5.65
CA GLY A 175 26.08 -13.91 -5.35
C GLY A 175 25.86 -13.42 -3.92
N ALA A 176 25.88 -14.33 -2.94
CA ALA A 176 25.72 -14.03 -1.50
C ALA A 176 26.56 -15.03 -0.67
N ASP A 177 27.84 -15.17 -1.02
CA ASP A 177 28.69 -16.24 -0.45
C ASP A 177 29.00 -15.99 1.02
N GLU A 178 29.26 -14.75 1.40
CA GLU A 178 29.52 -14.33 2.78
C GLU A 178 28.29 -14.52 3.66
N GLU A 179 27.12 -14.11 3.17
CA GLU A 179 25.85 -14.28 3.88
C GLU A 179 25.47 -15.77 4.04
N LYS A 180 25.75 -16.57 3.00
CA LYS A 180 25.56 -18.03 3.07
C LYS A 180 26.47 -18.66 4.14
N GLU A 181 27.73 -18.22 4.23
CA GLU A 181 28.67 -18.72 5.22
C GLU A 181 28.23 -18.36 6.65
N GLU A 182 27.80 -17.10 6.89
CA GLU A 182 27.25 -16.70 8.18
C GLU A 182 26.01 -17.51 8.60
N LEU A 183 25.15 -17.84 7.63
CA LEU A 183 23.93 -18.60 7.89
C LEU A 183 24.18 -20.12 7.96
N ARG A 184 25.32 -20.61 7.48
CA ARG A 184 25.71 -22.03 7.55
C ARG A 184 25.82 -22.53 8.99
N GLU A 185 26.27 -21.69 9.91
CA GLU A 185 26.29 -22.03 11.33
C GLU A 185 24.91 -22.38 11.88
N ILE A 186 23.86 -21.67 11.40
CA ILE A 186 22.46 -21.92 11.79
C ILE A 186 21.98 -23.24 11.21
N VAL A 187 22.34 -23.50 9.95
CA VAL A 187 22.02 -24.78 9.29
C VAL A 187 22.66 -25.95 10.03
N GLU A 188 23.93 -25.85 10.35
CA GLU A 188 24.64 -26.90 11.10
C GLU A 188 24.05 -27.12 12.49
N PHE A 189 23.69 -26.06 13.19
CA PHE A 189 23.01 -26.16 14.47
C PHE A 189 21.67 -26.89 14.35
N LEU A 190 20.84 -26.50 13.38
CA LEU A 190 19.53 -27.14 13.18
C LEU A 190 19.68 -28.61 12.80
N LYS A 191 20.77 -29.00 12.10
CA LYS A 191 21.10 -30.40 11.78
C LYS A 191 21.62 -31.20 13.00
N ASP A 192 22.51 -30.60 13.82
CA ASP A 192 23.08 -31.27 15.01
C ASP A 192 23.22 -30.27 16.20
N PRO A 193 22.13 -30.03 16.94
CA PRO A 193 22.15 -29.15 18.10
C PRO A 193 23.09 -29.62 19.23
N LYS A 194 23.29 -30.93 19.35
CA LYS A 194 24.06 -31.52 20.46
C LYS A 194 25.54 -31.15 20.40
N LYS A 195 26.12 -31.05 19.21
CA LYS A 195 27.50 -30.65 18.97
C LYS A 195 27.80 -29.28 19.61
N TYR A 196 26.92 -28.31 19.44
CA TYR A 196 27.09 -26.93 19.93
C TYR A 196 26.81 -26.83 21.44
N LEU A 197 25.74 -27.46 21.90
CA LEU A 197 25.35 -27.46 23.32
C LEU A 197 26.40 -28.13 24.23
N SER A 198 27.10 -29.17 23.74
CA SER A 198 28.15 -29.87 24.51
C SER A 198 29.37 -28.98 24.77
N LEU A 199 29.63 -27.98 23.93
CA LEU A 199 30.69 -27.00 24.08
C LEU A 199 30.25 -25.75 24.85
N GLY A 200 28.98 -25.67 25.30
CA GLY A 200 28.43 -24.52 26.01
C GLY A 200 28.14 -23.33 25.10
N ALA A 201 28.13 -23.49 23.76
CA ALA A 201 27.84 -22.42 22.82
C ALA A 201 26.38 -21.97 22.94
N ARG A 202 26.17 -20.67 22.94
CA ARG A 202 24.83 -20.06 22.85
C ARG A 202 24.53 -19.76 21.40
N ILE A 203 23.44 -20.33 20.89
CA ILE A 203 23.01 -20.13 19.52
C ILE A 203 22.10 -18.91 19.46
N PRO A 204 22.19 -18.11 18.37
CA PRO A 204 21.28 -17.00 18.17
C PRO A 204 19.85 -17.51 18.08
N LYS A 205 18.94 -16.95 18.89
CA LYS A 205 17.52 -17.25 18.82
C LYS A 205 16.87 -16.66 17.59
N GLY A 206 17.40 -15.52 17.15
CA GLY A 206 16.90 -14.80 15.99
C GLY A 206 18.02 -14.17 15.17
N VAL A 207 17.82 -14.17 13.86
CA VAL A 207 18.69 -13.51 12.89
C VAL A 207 17.85 -12.53 12.07
N LEU A 208 18.37 -11.31 11.95
CA LEU A 208 17.75 -10.24 11.16
C LEU A 208 18.50 -10.10 9.83
N LEU A 209 17.81 -10.35 8.72
CA LEU A 209 18.30 -10.09 7.37
C LEU A 209 17.97 -8.64 7.01
N VAL A 210 19.01 -7.84 6.79
CA VAL A 210 18.88 -6.41 6.49
C VAL A 210 19.41 -6.13 5.09
N GLY A 211 18.75 -5.29 4.32
CA GLY A 211 19.27 -4.88 3.01
C GLY A 211 18.20 -4.29 2.10
N PRO A 212 18.60 -3.74 0.94
CA PRO A 212 17.67 -3.18 -0.05
C PRO A 212 16.59 -4.18 -0.50
N PRO A 213 15.43 -3.72 -0.97
CA PRO A 213 14.42 -4.61 -1.56
C PRO A 213 14.99 -5.34 -2.80
N GLY A 214 14.53 -6.55 -3.05
CA GLY A 214 14.96 -7.33 -4.23
C GLY A 214 16.31 -8.05 -4.11
N THR A 215 17.05 -7.93 -2.98
CA THR A 215 18.35 -8.59 -2.79
C THR A 215 18.28 -10.08 -2.43
N GLY A 216 17.07 -10.67 -2.34
CA GLY A 216 16.92 -12.12 -2.12
C GLY A 216 16.81 -12.55 -0.66
N LYS A 217 16.55 -11.65 0.31
CA LYS A 217 16.42 -11.98 1.75
C LYS A 217 15.44 -13.12 2.03
N THR A 218 14.27 -13.09 1.43
CA THR A 218 13.24 -14.13 1.56
C THR A 218 13.68 -15.45 0.92
N LEU A 219 14.43 -15.38 -0.21
CA LEU A 219 14.99 -16.57 -0.88
C LEU A 219 16.06 -17.21 0.00
N LEU A 220 16.95 -16.40 0.57
CA LEU A 220 18.01 -16.85 1.47
C LEU A 220 17.44 -17.54 2.72
N ALA A 221 16.39 -16.97 3.33
CA ALA A 221 15.70 -17.59 4.47
C ALA A 221 15.09 -18.98 4.11
N LYS A 222 14.50 -19.11 2.91
CA LYS A 222 14.01 -20.40 2.42
C LYS A 222 15.15 -21.39 2.17
N ALA A 223 16.28 -20.92 1.64
CA ALA A 223 17.45 -21.76 1.40
C ALA A 223 18.03 -22.30 2.71
N VAL A 224 18.09 -21.52 3.76
CA VAL A 224 18.50 -21.97 5.10
C VAL A 224 17.61 -23.12 5.59
N ALA A 225 16.31 -23.00 5.45
CA ALA A 225 15.36 -24.03 5.86
C ALA A 225 15.50 -25.32 5.01
N GLY A 226 15.63 -25.15 3.69
CA GLY A 226 15.80 -26.27 2.76
C GLY A 226 17.12 -27.00 2.97
N GLU A 227 18.22 -26.26 3.20
CA GLU A 227 19.53 -26.80 3.49
C GLU A 227 19.57 -27.53 4.83
N ALA A 228 18.90 -26.99 5.86
CA ALA A 228 18.75 -27.63 7.15
C ALA A 228 17.77 -28.82 7.14
N GLY A 229 16.89 -28.91 6.14
CA GLY A 229 15.86 -29.93 6.05
C GLY A 229 14.76 -29.81 7.11
N VAL A 230 14.50 -28.58 7.61
CA VAL A 230 13.53 -28.28 8.68
C VAL A 230 12.26 -27.61 8.15
N GLY A 231 11.22 -27.57 8.98
CA GLY A 231 9.97 -26.87 8.66
C GLY A 231 10.17 -25.36 8.50
N PHE A 232 9.48 -24.77 7.52
CA PHE A 232 9.53 -23.33 7.28
C PHE A 232 8.12 -22.72 7.40
N LEU A 233 7.95 -21.85 8.40
CA LEU A 233 6.70 -21.11 8.64
C LEU A 233 6.93 -19.66 8.29
N SER A 234 6.26 -19.17 7.25
CA SER A 234 6.42 -17.79 6.76
C SER A 234 5.18 -16.97 7.00
N ILE A 235 5.36 -15.73 7.45
CA ILE A 235 4.34 -14.72 7.63
C ILE A 235 4.91 -13.34 7.26
N SER A 236 4.05 -12.42 6.79
CA SER A 236 4.43 -11.01 6.64
C SER A 236 4.18 -10.26 7.95
N GLY A 237 5.05 -9.32 8.32
CA GLY A 237 4.84 -8.41 9.43
C GLY A 237 3.54 -7.61 9.29
N SER A 238 3.13 -7.31 8.06
CA SER A 238 1.85 -6.66 7.77
C SER A 238 0.62 -7.50 8.17
N ASP A 239 0.73 -8.84 8.17
CA ASP A 239 -0.36 -9.74 8.57
C ASP A 239 -0.67 -9.66 10.07
N PHE A 240 0.22 -9.10 10.86
CA PHE A 240 0.00 -8.87 12.29
C PHE A 240 -0.73 -7.54 12.58
N VAL A 241 -0.77 -6.63 11.61
CA VAL A 241 -1.42 -5.32 11.78
C VAL A 241 -2.89 -5.44 11.37
N GLU A 242 -3.78 -5.32 12.35
CA GLU A 242 -5.23 -5.40 12.16
C GLU A 242 -5.93 -4.20 12.83
N LEU A 243 -7.19 -3.98 12.47
CA LEU A 243 -7.99 -2.90 13.06
C LEU A 243 -8.52 -3.24 14.47
N TYR A 244 -8.49 -4.52 14.85
CA TYR A 244 -9.04 -4.99 16.13
C TYR A 244 -7.93 -5.27 17.12
N VAL A 245 -7.99 -4.61 18.28
CA VAL A 245 -7.01 -4.74 19.36
C VAL A 245 -6.90 -6.20 19.84
N GLY A 246 -5.67 -6.70 19.91
CA GLY A 246 -5.32 -8.04 20.41
C GLY A 246 -5.31 -9.16 19.36
N VAL A 247 -5.79 -8.92 18.13
CA VAL A 247 -5.75 -9.94 17.06
C VAL A 247 -4.32 -10.21 16.62
N GLY A 248 -3.51 -9.17 16.44
CA GLY A 248 -2.08 -9.30 16.09
C GLY A 248 -1.31 -10.10 17.13
N ALA A 249 -1.48 -9.80 18.41
CA ALA A 249 -0.87 -10.53 19.50
C ALA A 249 -1.32 -12.02 19.56
N SER A 250 -2.57 -12.31 19.21
CA SER A 250 -3.07 -13.69 19.11
C SER A 250 -2.41 -14.45 17.97
N ARG A 251 -2.22 -13.81 16.80
CA ARG A 251 -1.52 -14.41 15.66
C ARG A 251 -0.06 -14.70 15.95
N VAL A 252 0.61 -13.80 16.68
CA VAL A 252 1.99 -14.04 17.13
C VAL A 252 2.04 -15.31 17.97
N ARG A 253 1.18 -15.45 19.00
CA ARG A 253 1.14 -16.65 19.84
C ARG A 253 0.88 -17.92 19.03
N ASP A 254 -0.09 -17.89 18.13
CA ASP A 254 -0.45 -19.04 17.29
C ASP A 254 0.73 -19.44 16.36
N LEU A 255 1.42 -18.47 15.76
CA LEU A 255 2.62 -18.71 14.95
C LEU A 255 3.70 -19.47 15.74
N PHE A 256 4.01 -18.97 16.93
CA PHE A 256 5.04 -19.57 17.78
C PHE A 256 4.62 -20.95 18.36
N GLU A 257 3.35 -21.15 18.68
CA GLU A 257 2.82 -22.46 19.03
C GLU A 257 2.93 -23.47 17.89
N GLN A 258 2.62 -23.03 16.65
CA GLN A 258 2.77 -23.86 15.46
C GLN A 258 4.24 -24.23 15.24
N ALA A 259 5.17 -23.28 15.42
CA ALA A 259 6.60 -23.53 15.30
C ALA A 259 7.08 -24.57 16.32
N LYS A 260 6.68 -24.46 17.58
CA LYS A 260 7.01 -25.43 18.64
C LYS A 260 6.47 -26.83 18.34
N LYS A 261 5.26 -26.94 17.81
CA LYS A 261 4.64 -28.22 17.43
C LYS A 261 5.36 -28.92 16.27
N ASN A 262 6.01 -28.13 15.40
CA ASN A 262 6.70 -28.61 14.19
C ASN A 262 8.24 -28.53 14.31
N ALA A 263 8.77 -28.43 15.53
CA ALA A 263 10.20 -28.34 15.74
C ALA A 263 10.93 -29.66 15.32
N PRO A 264 12.14 -29.58 14.69
CA PRO A 264 12.88 -28.36 14.40
C PRO A 264 12.28 -27.55 13.24
N ALA A 265 12.20 -26.23 13.40
CA ALA A 265 11.56 -25.35 12.43
C ALA A 265 12.17 -23.94 12.39
N ILE A 266 12.05 -23.30 11.25
CA ILE A 266 12.35 -21.87 11.07
C ILE A 266 11.05 -21.09 10.99
N VAL A 267 10.94 -20.05 11.81
CA VAL A 267 9.91 -19.00 11.69
C VAL A 267 10.50 -17.86 10.89
N PHE A 268 9.88 -17.50 9.78
CA PHE A 268 10.30 -16.37 8.96
C PHE A 268 9.26 -15.26 9.00
N ILE A 269 9.70 -14.05 9.40
CA ILE A 269 8.87 -12.86 9.45
C ILE A 269 9.42 -11.87 8.42
N ASP A 270 8.72 -11.73 7.30
CA ASP A 270 9.06 -10.74 6.28
C ASP A 270 8.53 -9.36 6.66
N GLU A 271 9.19 -8.29 6.23
CA GLU A 271 8.80 -6.90 6.52
C GLU A 271 8.52 -6.65 8.01
N ILE A 272 9.45 -7.08 8.88
CA ILE A 272 9.25 -6.96 10.33
C ILE A 272 9.08 -5.52 10.80
N ASP A 273 9.55 -4.54 10.04
CA ASP A 273 9.39 -3.11 10.30
C ASP A 273 7.92 -2.65 10.28
N ALA A 274 7.01 -3.42 9.69
CA ALA A 274 5.56 -3.16 9.79
C ALA A 274 5.06 -3.21 11.24
N VAL A 275 5.65 -4.07 12.08
CA VAL A 275 5.28 -4.26 13.50
C VAL A 275 6.34 -3.71 14.44
N GLY A 276 7.61 -3.87 14.06
CA GLY A 276 8.79 -3.60 14.88
C GLY A 276 9.24 -2.14 14.94
N ARG A 277 8.48 -1.19 14.41
CA ARG A 277 8.88 0.22 14.35
C ARG A 277 8.95 0.88 15.73
N GLN A 278 9.94 1.76 15.93
CA GLN A 278 10.10 2.59 17.14
C GLN A 278 8.82 3.37 17.50
N ARG A 279 8.59 3.54 18.81
CA ARG A 279 7.49 4.29 19.38
C ARG A 279 7.54 5.75 18.93
N GLY A 280 6.49 6.20 18.26
CA GLY A 280 6.34 7.61 17.89
C GLY A 280 5.42 8.33 18.86
N THR A 281 5.67 9.61 19.13
CA THR A 281 4.83 10.48 19.99
C THR A 281 3.51 10.91 19.31
N GLY A 282 2.96 10.11 18.37
CA GLY A 282 1.75 10.44 17.62
C GLY A 282 0.47 10.09 18.38
N LEU A 283 -0.43 11.06 18.50
CA LEU A 283 -1.80 10.92 19.00
C LEU A 283 -2.70 10.19 17.98
N GLY A 284 -2.81 8.85 18.07
CA GLY A 284 -3.74 8.11 17.21
C GLY A 284 -3.90 6.64 17.61
N GLY A 285 -5.13 6.15 17.75
CA GLY A 285 -5.51 4.83 18.27
C GLY A 285 -5.05 3.59 17.47
N GLY A 286 -4.30 3.75 16.38
CA GLY A 286 -3.66 2.64 15.64
C GLY A 286 -2.28 2.26 16.19
N HIS A 287 -1.76 2.98 17.17
CA HIS A 287 -0.45 2.71 17.78
C HIS A 287 -0.52 1.63 18.86
N ASP A 288 -1.60 1.57 19.63
CA ASP A 288 -1.76 0.65 20.76
C ASP A 288 -1.74 -0.83 20.32
N GLU A 289 -2.32 -1.15 19.17
CA GLU A 289 -2.37 -2.51 18.66
C GLU A 289 -0.99 -3.00 18.18
N ARG A 290 -0.25 -2.14 17.47
CA ARG A 290 1.12 -2.47 17.03
C ARG A 290 2.06 -2.67 18.22
N GLU A 291 1.97 -1.82 19.25
CA GLU A 291 2.77 -1.97 20.47
C GLU A 291 2.43 -3.25 21.20
N GLN A 292 1.15 -3.60 21.30
CA GLN A 292 0.73 -4.86 21.93
C GLN A 292 1.27 -6.07 21.17
N THR A 293 1.23 -6.02 19.85
CA THR A 293 1.75 -7.06 18.97
C THR A 293 3.27 -7.18 19.08
N LEU A 294 4.00 -6.06 19.06
CA LEU A 294 5.44 -6.02 19.27
C LEU A 294 5.81 -6.60 20.65
N ASN A 295 5.13 -6.17 21.71
CA ASN A 295 5.38 -6.69 23.04
C ASN A 295 5.14 -8.20 23.12
N GLN A 296 4.09 -8.72 22.46
CA GLN A 296 3.86 -10.16 22.40
C GLN A 296 4.97 -10.89 21.64
N LEU A 297 5.46 -10.33 20.52
CA LEU A 297 6.61 -10.88 19.78
C LEU A 297 7.85 -10.97 20.68
N LEU A 298 8.15 -9.90 21.42
CA LEU A 298 9.27 -9.88 22.37
C LEU A 298 9.11 -10.94 23.46
N VAL A 299 7.91 -11.10 24.01
CA VAL A 299 7.60 -12.13 25.04
C VAL A 299 7.79 -13.54 24.48
N GLU A 300 7.29 -13.83 23.26
CA GLU A 300 7.47 -15.14 22.66
C GLU A 300 8.95 -15.44 22.39
N MET A 301 9.72 -14.47 21.86
CA MET A 301 11.15 -14.63 21.62
C MET A 301 11.95 -14.85 22.92
N ASP A 302 11.61 -14.12 23.98
CA ASP A 302 12.26 -14.32 25.30
C ASP A 302 11.88 -15.67 25.91
N GLY A 303 10.66 -16.15 25.66
CA GLY A 303 10.11 -17.42 26.16
C GLY A 303 10.71 -18.68 25.52
N PHE A 304 11.49 -18.56 24.43
CA PHE A 304 12.18 -19.71 23.85
C PHE A 304 13.39 -20.13 24.67
N THR A 305 13.52 -21.44 24.85
CA THR A 305 14.77 -22.06 25.32
C THR A 305 15.57 -22.57 24.12
N ALA A 306 16.89 -22.55 24.23
CA ALA A 306 17.78 -23.02 23.15
C ALA A 306 17.53 -24.49 22.74
N ASN A 307 16.81 -25.25 23.55
CA ASN A 307 16.52 -26.67 23.34
C ASN A 307 15.23 -26.95 22.53
N GLU A 308 14.46 -25.91 22.19
CA GLU A 308 13.18 -26.07 21.46
C GLU A 308 13.36 -26.30 19.95
N GLY A 309 14.58 -26.12 19.42
CA GLY A 309 14.86 -26.36 17.99
C GLY A 309 14.16 -25.39 17.03
N VAL A 310 13.74 -24.22 17.51
CA VAL A 310 13.14 -23.15 16.68
C VAL A 310 14.09 -21.98 16.56
N VAL A 311 14.31 -21.52 15.32
CA VAL A 311 15.08 -20.31 15.01
C VAL A 311 14.16 -19.32 14.31
N VAL A 312 14.23 -18.04 14.70
CA VAL A 312 13.46 -16.97 14.08
C VAL A 312 14.35 -16.22 13.10
N LEU A 313 13.98 -16.20 11.82
CA LEU A 313 14.58 -15.32 10.84
C LEU A 313 13.60 -14.16 10.56
N ALA A 314 14.09 -12.94 10.51
CA ALA A 314 13.28 -11.81 10.09
C ALA A 314 13.97 -11.04 8.97
N ALA A 315 13.20 -10.41 8.10
CA ALA A 315 13.74 -9.56 7.04
C ALA A 315 13.17 -8.14 7.14
N THR A 316 14.02 -7.15 6.86
CA THR A 316 13.63 -5.75 6.75
C THR A 316 14.46 -5.04 5.70
N ASN A 317 13.85 -4.04 5.07
CA ASN A 317 14.58 -3.10 4.21
C ASN A 317 15.09 -1.89 5.01
N ARG A 318 14.63 -1.73 6.27
CA ARG A 318 14.88 -0.55 7.10
C ARG A 318 15.16 -0.94 8.54
N ALA A 319 16.40 -1.31 8.83
CA ALA A 319 16.82 -1.61 10.20
C ALA A 319 16.80 -0.36 11.11
N ASP A 320 16.95 0.84 10.53
CA ASP A 320 17.00 2.14 11.22
C ASP A 320 15.68 2.50 11.94
N VAL A 321 14.55 1.97 11.48
CA VAL A 321 13.25 2.24 12.07
C VAL A 321 12.83 1.25 13.15
N LEU A 322 13.59 0.16 13.34
CA LEU A 322 13.23 -0.89 14.29
C LEU A 322 13.42 -0.43 15.75
N ASP A 323 12.56 -0.94 16.62
CA ASP A 323 12.69 -0.72 18.06
C ASP A 323 13.97 -1.43 18.56
N PRO A 324 14.87 -0.70 19.26
CA PRO A 324 16.11 -1.27 19.80
C PRO A 324 15.88 -2.50 20.70
N ALA A 325 14.70 -2.66 21.26
CA ALA A 325 14.34 -3.83 22.06
C ALA A 325 14.38 -5.14 21.26
N LEU A 326 14.10 -5.09 19.94
CA LEU A 326 14.23 -6.26 19.06
C LEU A 326 15.66 -6.71 18.84
N LEU A 327 16.61 -5.77 18.91
CA LEU A 327 18.03 -6.00 18.62
C LEU A 327 18.84 -6.38 19.87
N ARG A 328 18.16 -6.57 21.03
CA ARG A 328 18.84 -6.98 22.26
C ARG A 328 19.24 -8.45 22.21
N PRO A 329 20.38 -8.83 22.88
CA PRO A 329 20.80 -10.22 23.01
C PRO A 329 19.67 -11.13 23.52
N GLY A 330 19.51 -12.28 22.89
CA GLY A 330 18.41 -13.23 23.16
C GLY A 330 17.17 -13.03 22.31
N ARG A 331 17.19 -12.08 21.38
CA ARG A 331 16.15 -11.81 20.38
C ARG A 331 16.75 -11.87 18.98
N PHE A 332 16.82 -10.75 18.22
CA PHE A 332 17.59 -10.69 16.97
C PHE A 332 19.03 -10.25 17.30
N ASP A 333 19.79 -11.18 17.82
CA ASP A 333 21.15 -10.96 18.31
C ASP A 333 22.22 -11.09 17.21
N ARG A 334 21.83 -11.56 16.01
CA ARG A 334 22.66 -11.54 14.80
C ARG A 334 21.97 -10.75 13.70
N GLN A 335 22.74 -9.91 13.03
CA GLN A 335 22.29 -9.16 11.85
C GLN A 335 23.15 -9.57 10.67
N VAL A 336 22.53 -10.01 9.58
CA VAL A 336 23.18 -10.35 8.32
C VAL A 336 22.75 -9.31 7.29
N TYR A 337 23.73 -8.58 6.75
CA TYR A 337 23.47 -7.54 5.75
C TYR A 337 23.54 -8.15 4.35
N VAL A 338 22.39 -8.19 3.67
CA VAL A 338 22.28 -8.68 2.29
C VAL A 338 22.34 -7.49 1.35
N GLY A 339 23.54 -7.22 0.85
CA GLY A 339 23.85 -6.07 0.01
C GLY A 339 23.40 -6.22 -1.46
N LEU A 340 23.76 -5.21 -2.26
CA LEU A 340 23.69 -5.33 -3.72
C LEU A 340 24.81 -6.26 -4.21
N PRO A 341 24.52 -7.13 -5.18
CA PRO A 341 25.54 -8.05 -5.71
C PRO A 341 26.62 -7.28 -6.50
N ASP A 342 27.86 -7.68 -6.34
CA ASP A 342 28.98 -7.23 -7.17
C ASP A 342 28.91 -7.81 -8.60
N ILE A 343 29.85 -7.46 -9.47
CA ILE A 343 29.89 -7.94 -10.86
C ILE A 343 29.85 -9.46 -10.93
N ARG A 344 30.58 -10.14 -10.06
CA ARG A 344 30.64 -11.60 -10.01
C ARG A 344 29.30 -12.19 -9.57
N GLY A 345 28.73 -11.66 -8.50
CA GLY A 345 27.44 -12.07 -7.99
C GLY A 345 26.32 -11.82 -9.00
N ARG A 346 26.35 -10.67 -9.71
CA ARG A 346 25.36 -10.40 -10.78
C ARG A 346 25.46 -11.43 -11.91
N LYS A 347 26.67 -11.80 -12.32
CA LYS A 347 26.87 -12.84 -13.33
C LYS A 347 26.28 -14.17 -12.88
N GLU A 348 26.59 -14.61 -11.66
CA GLU A 348 26.07 -15.86 -11.10
C GLU A 348 24.54 -15.85 -11.00
N ILE A 349 23.94 -14.72 -10.58
CA ILE A 349 22.48 -14.55 -10.53
C ILE A 349 21.87 -14.64 -11.94
N LEU A 350 22.48 -13.98 -12.93
CA LEU A 350 22.04 -14.07 -14.32
C LEU A 350 22.12 -15.52 -14.84
N GLU A 351 23.18 -16.27 -14.51
CA GLU A 351 23.33 -17.68 -14.88
C GLU A 351 22.22 -18.55 -14.26
N VAL A 352 21.85 -18.31 -13.00
CA VAL A 352 20.75 -19.02 -12.34
C VAL A 352 19.42 -18.74 -13.03
N HIS A 353 19.10 -17.48 -13.34
CA HIS A 353 17.85 -17.09 -13.99
C HIS A 353 17.81 -17.42 -15.50
N ALA A 354 18.97 -17.65 -16.13
CA ALA A 354 19.08 -18.11 -17.49
C ALA A 354 18.84 -19.62 -17.65
N LYS A 355 18.95 -20.40 -16.56
CA LYS A 355 18.71 -21.84 -16.61
C LYS A 355 17.33 -22.16 -17.19
N GLY A 356 17.31 -22.99 -18.24
CA GLY A 356 16.07 -23.41 -18.89
C GLY A 356 15.48 -22.41 -19.88
N LYS A 357 16.16 -21.29 -20.16
CA LYS A 357 15.79 -20.35 -21.23
C LYS A 357 16.68 -20.55 -22.46
N PRO A 358 16.14 -20.48 -23.68
CA PRO A 358 16.90 -20.65 -24.90
C PRO A 358 17.70 -19.38 -25.23
N LEU A 359 18.96 -19.32 -24.78
CA LEU A 359 19.88 -18.24 -25.14
C LEU A 359 20.56 -18.54 -26.48
N ALA A 360 20.82 -17.50 -27.26
CA ALA A 360 21.62 -17.59 -28.47
C ALA A 360 23.13 -17.64 -28.14
N GLU A 361 23.96 -18.05 -29.09
CA GLU A 361 25.41 -18.20 -28.92
C GLU A 361 26.14 -16.86 -28.72
N ASP A 362 25.52 -15.74 -29.11
CA ASP A 362 26.07 -14.37 -28.97
C ASP A 362 25.92 -13.80 -27.56
N VAL A 363 25.19 -14.47 -26.65
CA VAL A 363 24.90 -13.94 -25.31
C VAL A 363 26.09 -14.10 -24.36
N ASP A 364 26.64 -12.98 -23.94
CA ASP A 364 27.64 -12.89 -22.88
C ASP A 364 27.03 -12.33 -21.57
N LEU A 365 26.71 -13.23 -20.63
CA LEU A 365 26.18 -12.85 -19.32
C LEU A 365 27.20 -12.04 -18.49
N GLY A 366 28.50 -12.20 -18.75
CA GLY A 366 29.53 -11.39 -18.07
C GLY A 366 29.49 -9.93 -18.56
N GLN A 367 29.26 -9.71 -19.86
CA GLN A 367 29.07 -8.35 -20.39
C GLN A 367 27.79 -7.72 -19.79
N LEU A 368 26.71 -8.48 -19.70
CA LEU A 368 25.45 -8.02 -19.12
C LEU A 368 25.61 -7.68 -17.64
N ALA A 369 26.37 -8.49 -16.89
CA ALA A 369 26.66 -8.21 -15.47
C ALA A 369 27.47 -6.92 -15.28
N ARG A 370 28.40 -6.59 -16.20
CA ARG A 370 29.10 -5.29 -16.18
C ARG A 370 28.18 -4.13 -16.51
N GLY A 371 27.21 -4.32 -17.43
CA GLY A 371 26.25 -3.28 -17.81
C GLY A 371 25.14 -3.02 -16.80
N THR A 372 25.02 -3.82 -15.73
CA THR A 372 23.93 -3.71 -14.74
C THR A 372 24.40 -3.35 -13.34
N PRO A 373 25.22 -2.29 -13.16
CA PRO A 373 25.66 -1.86 -11.82
C PRO A 373 24.44 -1.42 -11.00
N GLY A 374 24.43 -1.81 -9.71
CA GLY A 374 23.34 -1.46 -8.81
C GLY A 374 22.05 -2.27 -8.97
N PHE A 375 21.98 -3.22 -9.91
CA PHE A 375 20.82 -4.10 -10.03
C PHE A 375 20.78 -5.10 -8.88
N THR A 376 19.58 -5.31 -8.36
CA THR A 376 19.28 -6.36 -7.41
C THR A 376 19.06 -7.71 -8.09
N GLY A 377 19.01 -8.79 -7.32
CA GLY A 377 18.65 -10.10 -7.86
C GLY A 377 17.29 -10.11 -8.58
N ALA A 378 16.32 -9.37 -8.05
CA ALA A 378 15.00 -9.24 -8.66
C ALA A 378 15.03 -8.45 -9.99
N ASP A 379 15.89 -7.42 -10.09
CA ASP A 379 16.06 -6.66 -11.33
C ASP A 379 16.70 -7.53 -12.42
N LEU A 380 17.69 -8.35 -12.05
CA LEU A 380 18.36 -9.27 -12.96
C LEU A 380 17.43 -10.40 -13.43
N GLU A 381 16.58 -10.94 -12.55
CA GLU A 381 15.52 -11.86 -12.93
C GLU A 381 14.56 -11.23 -13.95
N ASN A 382 14.10 -10.02 -13.64
CA ASN A 382 13.20 -9.26 -14.51
C ASN A 382 13.85 -8.95 -15.85
N LEU A 383 15.16 -8.61 -15.89
CA LEU A 383 15.90 -8.35 -17.11
C LEU A 383 15.89 -9.56 -18.04
N ILE A 384 16.23 -10.73 -17.54
CA ILE A 384 16.21 -11.97 -18.33
C ILE A 384 14.79 -12.32 -18.80
N ASN A 385 13.79 -12.07 -17.95
CA ASN A 385 12.39 -12.29 -18.31
C ASN A 385 11.92 -11.31 -19.41
N GLU A 386 12.27 -10.03 -19.31
CA GLU A 386 11.94 -9.03 -20.32
C GLU A 386 12.64 -9.30 -21.66
N GLY A 387 13.90 -9.78 -21.63
CA GLY A 387 14.60 -10.25 -22.83
C GLY A 387 13.85 -11.40 -23.50
N ALA A 388 13.37 -12.37 -22.74
CA ALA A 388 12.56 -13.47 -23.25
C ALA A 388 11.22 -12.96 -23.86
N LEU A 389 10.57 -11.99 -23.23
CA LEU A 389 9.34 -11.38 -23.75
C LEU A 389 9.59 -10.61 -25.07
N LEU A 390 10.73 -9.90 -25.18
CA LEU A 390 11.12 -9.20 -26.40
C LEU A 390 11.40 -10.18 -27.55
N ALA A 391 12.17 -11.24 -27.30
CA ALA A 391 12.43 -12.30 -28.28
C ALA A 391 11.12 -12.97 -28.75
N ALA A 392 10.22 -13.29 -27.84
CA ALA A 392 8.92 -13.86 -28.16
C ALA A 392 8.06 -12.92 -29.02
N ARG A 393 8.06 -11.62 -28.73
CA ARG A 393 7.35 -10.60 -29.54
C ARG A 393 7.89 -10.49 -30.95
N LYS A 394 9.20 -10.69 -31.12
CA LYS A 394 9.88 -10.73 -32.44
C LYS A 394 9.75 -12.10 -33.14
N ASN A 395 9.01 -13.07 -32.55
CA ASN A 395 8.87 -14.46 -33.02
C ASN A 395 10.23 -15.20 -33.20
N GLN A 396 11.20 -14.88 -32.35
CA GLN A 396 12.52 -15.52 -32.36
C GLN A 396 12.47 -16.84 -31.57
N LYS A 397 13.35 -17.78 -31.88
CA LYS A 397 13.48 -19.06 -31.15
C LYS A 397 14.46 -18.98 -29.99
N PHE A 398 15.37 -18.02 -30.02
CA PHE A 398 16.41 -17.80 -29.04
C PHE A 398 16.42 -16.35 -28.59
N ILE A 399 16.84 -16.11 -27.36
CA ILE A 399 17.04 -14.78 -26.81
C ILE A 399 18.44 -14.33 -27.21
N THR A 400 18.55 -13.25 -27.97
CA THR A 400 19.83 -12.69 -28.43
C THR A 400 20.40 -11.70 -27.44
N MET A 401 21.70 -11.38 -27.56
CA MET A 401 22.32 -10.33 -26.75
C MET A 401 21.65 -8.96 -26.95
N GLN A 402 21.16 -8.67 -28.16
CA GLN A 402 20.43 -7.44 -28.45
C GLN A 402 19.10 -7.38 -27.71
N ASP A 403 18.35 -8.48 -27.59
CA ASP A 403 17.12 -8.52 -26.82
C ASP A 403 17.37 -8.26 -25.33
N LEU A 404 18.49 -8.74 -24.79
CA LEU A 404 18.88 -8.49 -23.39
C LEU A 404 19.33 -7.04 -23.16
N LYS A 405 20.05 -6.43 -24.10
CA LYS A 405 20.39 -5.00 -24.05
C LYS A 405 19.13 -4.12 -24.13
N ASP A 406 18.21 -4.44 -25.04
CA ASP A 406 16.92 -3.74 -25.14
C ASP A 406 16.11 -3.89 -23.82
N ALA A 407 16.18 -5.07 -23.19
CA ALA A 407 15.56 -5.35 -21.90
C ALA A 407 16.22 -4.57 -20.76
N GLU A 408 17.56 -4.48 -20.73
CA GLU A 408 18.31 -3.69 -19.76
C GLU A 408 17.85 -2.23 -19.77
N ILE A 409 17.81 -1.63 -20.95
CA ILE A 409 17.32 -0.26 -21.11
C ILE A 409 15.85 -0.12 -20.68
N LYS A 410 15.03 -1.12 -21.00
CA LYS A 410 13.62 -1.13 -20.62
C LYS A 410 13.43 -1.22 -19.08
N VAL A 411 14.28 -1.97 -18.39
CA VAL A 411 14.24 -2.07 -16.91
C VAL A 411 14.68 -0.75 -16.28
N ILE A 412 15.72 -0.11 -16.80
CA ILE A 412 16.24 1.17 -16.29
C ILE A 412 15.27 2.32 -16.56
N ALA A 413 14.80 2.44 -17.81
CA ALA A 413 14.14 3.64 -18.34
C ALA A 413 12.62 3.48 -18.56
N GLY A 414 12.12 2.24 -18.48
CA GLY A 414 10.74 1.91 -18.84
C GLY A 414 10.52 1.73 -20.35
N PRO A 415 9.27 1.44 -20.74
CA PRO A 415 8.91 1.17 -22.14
C PRO A 415 8.98 2.43 -23.01
N GLU A 416 9.34 2.25 -24.29
CA GLU A 416 9.29 3.29 -25.31
C GLU A 416 7.87 3.77 -25.60
N LYS A 417 7.70 5.08 -25.78
CA LYS A 417 6.42 5.73 -26.14
C LYS A 417 6.40 6.12 -27.61
N LYS A 418 6.44 5.16 -28.51
CA LYS A 418 6.48 5.40 -29.98
C LYS A 418 5.25 6.09 -30.56
N SER A 419 4.11 6.07 -29.84
CA SER A 419 2.86 6.67 -30.33
C SER A 419 2.74 8.18 -30.01
N ARG A 420 3.68 8.75 -29.24
CA ARG A 420 3.66 10.16 -28.89
C ARG A 420 4.13 11.00 -30.08
N VAL A 421 3.26 11.86 -30.57
CA VAL A 421 3.64 12.86 -31.58
C VAL A 421 4.35 14.01 -30.88
N ILE A 422 5.62 14.20 -31.19
CA ILE A 422 6.47 15.25 -30.61
C ILE A 422 6.63 16.35 -31.67
N PRO A 423 6.34 17.62 -31.34
CA PRO A 423 6.61 18.74 -32.24
C PRO A 423 8.11 18.83 -32.60
N GLN A 424 8.43 19.34 -33.80
CA GLN A 424 9.81 19.39 -34.28
C GLN A 424 10.73 20.19 -33.34
N HIS A 425 10.26 21.31 -32.81
CA HIS A 425 11.05 22.13 -31.88
C HIS A 425 11.34 21.41 -30.54
N GLU A 426 10.41 20.57 -30.04
CA GLU A 426 10.67 19.74 -28.85
C GLU A 426 11.68 18.62 -29.15
N ARG A 427 11.67 18.06 -30.36
CA ARG A 427 12.69 17.09 -30.80
C ARG A 427 14.07 17.74 -30.86
N GLU A 428 14.18 18.94 -31.42
CA GLU A 428 15.43 19.70 -31.46
C GLU A 428 15.92 20.02 -30.04
N LEU A 429 15.04 20.50 -29.19
CA LEU A 429 15.36 20.80 -27.79
C LEU A 429 15.91 19.56 -27.08
N THR A 430 15.21 18.41 -27.20
CA THR A 430 15.65 17.14 -26.59
C THR A 430 16.97 16.66 -27.19
N ALA A 431 17.18 16.80 -28.49
CA ALA A 431 18.43 16.37 -29.14
C ALA A 431 19.65 17.16 -28.64
N TYR A 432 19.53 18.48 -28.52
CA TYR A 432 20.61 19.30 -27.96
C TYR A 432 20.81 19.06 -26.47
N HIS A 433 19.72 18.84 -25.72
CA HIS A 433 19.77 18.51 -24.30
C HIS A 433 20.57 17.22 -24.05
N GLU A 434 20.19 16.11 -24.71
CA GLU A 434 20.87 14.83 -24.55
C GLU A 434 22.29 14.84 -25.12
N ALA A 435 22.51 15.51 -26.25
CA ALA A 435 23.84 15.73 -26.79
C ALA A 435 24.74 16.51 -25.82
N GLY A 436 24.19 17.50 -25.12
CA GLY A 436 24.89 18.26 -24.09
C GLY A 436 25.38 17.39 -22.96
N HIS A 437 24.53 16.52 -22.41
CA HIS A 437 24.94 15.57 -21.39
C HIS A 437 26.06 14.66 -21.90
N ALA A 438 25.89 14.05 -23.08
CA ALA A 438 26.83 13.10 -23.61
C ALA A 438 28.21 13.70 -23.87
N VAL A 439 28.28 14.89 -24.49
CA VAL A 439 29.55 15.57 -24.80
C VAL A 439 30.27 16.00 -23.53
N VAL A 440 29.55 16.51 -22.54
CA VAL A 440 30.14 16.90 -21.24
C VAL A 440 30.66 15.68 -20.49
N MET A 441 29.87 14.60 -20.39
CA MET A 441 30.29 13.37 -19.72
C MET A 441 31.55 12.77 -20.38
N HIS A 442 31.62 12.77 -21.70
CA HIS A 442 32.77 12.24 -22.44
C HIS A 442 34.04 13.09 -22.24
N ALA A 443 33.90 14.41 -22.12
CA ALA A 443 35.03 15.31 -21.89
C ALA A 443 35.59 15.28 -20.46
N LEU A 444 34.88 14.67 -19.52
CA LEU A 444 35.27 14.61 -18.11
C LEU A 444 35.99 13.29 -17.80
N PRO A 445 37.20 13.33 -17.20
CA PRO A 445 38.05 12.15 -17.06
C PRO A 445 37.52 11.12 -16.03
N ASP A 446 36.76 11.59 -15.04
CA ASP A 446 36.28 10.75 -13.94
C ASP A 446 34.82 10.30 -14.15
N GLN A 447 34.20 10.65 -15.30
CA GLN A 447 32.83 10.22 -15.62
C GLN A 447 32.76 8.82 -16.21
N ASP A 448 31.60 8.20 -16.04
CA ASP A 448 31.30 6.91 -16.62
C ASP A 448 31.09 7.05 -18.14
N PRO A 449 31.54 6.09 -18.94
CA PRO A 449 31.47 6.18 -20.39
C PRO A 449 30.01 6.18 -20.87
N VAL A 450 29.71 7.03 -21.87
CA VAL A 450 28.42 7.07 -22.53
C VAL A 450 28.22 5.79 -23.33
N THR A 451 27.11 5.11 -23.08
CA THR A 451 26.74 3.84 -23.71
C THR A 451 25.71 4.03 -24.81
N GLN A 452 24.69 4.86 -24.55
CA GLN A 452 23.62 5.14 -25.50
C GLN A 452 23.03 6.53 -25.25
N ILE A 453 22.63 7.19 -26.32
CA ILE A 453 21.91 8.46 -26.29
C ILE A 453 20.64 8.29 -27.11
N THR A 454 19.48 8.71 -26.60
CA THR A 454 18.22 8.58 -27.32
C THR A 454 17.29 9.75 -27.06
N ILE A 455 16.59 10.20 -28.10
CA ILE A 455 15.50 11.18 -28.02
C ILE A 455 14.12 10.52 -28.08
N VAL A 456 14.06 9.19 -28.08
CA VAL A 456 12.80 8.45 -28.00
C VAL A 456 12.28 8.51 -26.56
N PRO A 457 11.06 9.04 -26.32
CA PRO A 457 10.55 9.16 -24.97
C PRO A 457 10.36 7.81 -24.29
N ARG A 458 10.82 7.71 -23.03
CA ARG A 458 10.62 6.55 -22.17
C ARG A 458 10.09 6.97 -20.81
N GLY A 459 9.13 6.24 -20.26
CA GLY A 459 8.58 6.57 -18.94
C GLY A 459 8.09 8.03 -18.86
N GLN A 460 8.74 8.85 -18.06
CA GLN A 460 8.47 10.30 -17.91
C GLN A 460 9.52 11.17 -18.65
N ALA A 461 10.60 10.60 -19.14
CA ALA A 461 11.67 11.31 -19.82
C ALA A 461 11.35 11.55 -21.29
N GLY A 462 11.72 12.74 -21.80
CA GLY A 462 11.63 13.08 -23.23
C GLY A 462 12.73 12.45 -24.07
N GLY A 463 13.92 12.31 -23.51
CA GLY A 463 15.11 11.63 -24.03
C GLY A 463 15.90 11.04 -22.87
N MET A 464 17.06 10.47 -23.16
CA MET A 464 17.95 9.90 -22.15
C MET A 464 19.35 9.71 -22.68
N THR A 465 20.33 10.10 -21.88
CA THR A 465 21.74 9.75 -22.05
C THR A 465 22.12 8.72 -20.99
N ILE A 466 22.50 7.51 -21.42
CA ILE A 466 22.87 6.41 -20.55
C ILE A 466 24.40 6.33 -20.47
N SER A 467 24.92 6.45 -19.25
CA SER A 467 26.31 6.18 -18.91
C SER A 467 26.36 5.06 -17.88
N LEU A 468 27.23 4.09 -18.08
CA LEU A 468 27.37 2.94 -17.19
C LEU A 468 28.81 2.79 -16.75
N PRO A 469 29.09 2.62 -15.43
CA PRO A 469 30.42 2.40 -14.94
C PRO A 469 30.97 1.05 -15.46
N GLU A 470 32.26 1.02 -15.82
CA GLU A 470 32.95 -0.20 -16.24
C GLU A 470 33.26 -1.13 -15.06
N GLU A 471 33.35 -0.57 -13.86
CA GLU A 471 33.63 -1.28 -12.61
C GLU A 471 32.72 -0.82 -11.47
N ASP A 472 32.42 -1.70 -10.52
CA ASP A 472 31.67 -1.34 -9.31
C ASP A 472 32.54 -0.45 -8.38
N ARG A 473 32.02 0.69 -7.95
CA ARG A 473 32.72 1.64 -7.09
C ARG A 473 32.17 1.57 -5.67
N SER A 474 33.03 1.26 -4.73
CA SER A 474 32.67 1.29 -3.30
C SER A 474 32.77 2.71 -2.70
N TYR A 475 33.60 3.59 -3.29
CA TYR A 475 33.83 4.94 -2.81
C TYR A 475 33.71 5.95 -3.95
N LEU A 476 33.09 7.10 -3.66
CA LEU A 476 33.00 8.22 -4.59
C LEU A 476 33.99 9.29 -4.18
N SER A 477 34.90 9.67 -5.10
CA SER A 477 35.84 10.77 -4.85
C SER A 477 35.12 12.14 -4.98
N ARG A 478 35.69 13.17 -4.37
CA ARG A 478 35.19 14.55 -4.53
C ARG A 478 35.17 14.96 -6.00
N ARG A 479 36.23 14.64 -6.76
CA ARG A 479 36.30 14.93 -8.20
C ARG A 479 35.19 14.27 -8.99
N TYR A 480 34.94 12.99 -8.74
CA TYR A 480 33.88 12.26 -9.39
C TYR A 480 32.52 12.90 -9.14
N MET A 481 32.24 13.32 -7.88
CA MET A 481 30.97 13.98 -7.54
C MET A 481 30.85 15.37 -8.18
N GLU A 482 31.95 16.15 -8.22
CA GLU A 482 32.00 17.43 -8.94
C GLU A 482 31.75 17.21 -10.44
N ASP A 483 32.37 16.23 -11.06
CA ASP A 483 32.18 15.88 -12.48
C ASP A 483 30.74 15.41 -12.73
N GLN A 484 30.11 14.67 -11.80
CA GLN A 484 28.68 14.33 -11.92
C GLN A 484 27.78 15.56 -11.97
N ILE A 485 28.06 16.57 -11.12
CA ILE A 485 27.29 17.84 -11.14
C ILE A 485 27.44 18.50 -12.52
N VAL A 486 28.68 18.56 -13.06
CA VAL A 486 28.95 19.15 -14.38
C VAL A 486 28.19 18.39 -15.49
N GLY A 487 28.23 17.05 -15.46
CA GLY A 487 27.51 16.19 -16.43
C GLY A 487 25.99 16.41 -16.40
N LEU A 488 25.41 16.52 -15.18
CA LEU A 488 23.98 16.78 -15.02
C LEU A 488 23.55 18.16 -15.54
N LEU A 489 24.44 19.15 -15.57
CA LEU A 489 24.13 20.48 -16.10
C LEU A 489 24.28 20.54 -17.64
N GLY A 490 24.82 19.50 -18.29
CA GLY A 490 25.11 19.44 -19.73
C GLY A 490 23.92 19.81 -20.59
N GLY A 491 22.75 19.21 -20.36
CA GLY A 491 21.53 19.46 -21.13
C GLY A 491 21.07 20.93 -21.01
N ARG A 492 21.04 21.46 -19.78
CA ARG A 492 20.64 22.84 -19.53
C ARG A 492 21.53 23.88 -20.21
N VAL A 493 22.83 23.65 -20.17
CA VAL A 493 23.80 24.54 -20.78
C VAL A 493 23.74 24.46 -22.31
N ALA A 494 23.57 23.25 -22.87
CA ALA A 494 23.42 23.06 -24.31
C ALA A 494 22.17 23.77 -24.86
N GLU A 495 21.01 23.67 -24.17
CA GLU A 495 19.80 24.40 -24.53
C GLU A 495 20.10 25.92 -24.66
N LYS A 496 20.72 26.52 -23.64
CA LYS A 496 21.07 27.93 -23.62
C LYS A 496 22.02 28.32 -24.74
N LEU A 497 23.06 27.53 -25.00
CA LEU A 497 24.11 27.84 -25.98
C LEU A 497 23.62 27.70 -27.44
N CYS A 498 22.80 26.69 -27.72
CA CYS A 498 22.40 26.36 -29.10
C CYS A 498 21.02 26.92 -29.46
N LEU A 499 20.07 26.96 -28.54
CA LEU A 499 18.70 27.41 -28.79
C LEU A 499 18.42 28.82 -28.27
N GLY A 500 19.31 29.38 -27.44
CA GLY A 500 19.18 30.72 -26.86
C GLY A 500 18.08 30.82 -25.79
N ASP A 501 17.47 29.71 -25.40
CA ASP A 501 16.40 29.64 -24.40
C ASP A 501 16.65 28.44 -23.47
N ILE A 502 15.86 28.32 -22.43
CA ILE A 502 15.96 27.31 -21.38
C ILE A 502 14.60 26.71 -21.09
N SER A 503 14.55 25.39 -20.96
CA SER A 503 13.29 24.67 -20.75
C SER A 503 13.12 24.12 -19.33
N THR A 504 11.94 23.62 -19.02
CA THR A 504 11.65 22.88 -17.79
C THR A 504 12.18 21.44 -17.83
N GLY A 505 12.68 20.98 -18.98
CA GLY A 505 13.21 19.62 -19.16
C GLY A 505 14.34 19.29 -18.19
N ALA A 506 15.23 20.24 -17.95
CA ALA A 506 16.35 20.11 -17.03
C ALA A 506 15.99 20.11 -15.52
N SER A 507 14.71 20.12 -15.14
CA SER A 507 14.30 20.24 -13.72
C SER A 507 14.84 19.09 -12.85
N ASN A 508 14.81 17.86 -13.34
CA ASN A 508 15.31 16.68 -12.63
C ASN A 508 16.84 16.75 -12.47
N ASP A 509 17.56 17.15 -13.52
CA ASP A 509 19.02 17.22 -13.52
C ASP A 509 19.52 18.29 -12.54
N ILE A 510 18.86 19.46 -12.53
CA ILE A 510 19.16 20.53 -11.56
C ILE A 510 18.87 20.04 -10.13
N GLN A 511 17.76 19.32 -9.91
CA GLN A 511 17.45 18.77 -8.59
C GLN A 511 18.51 17.76 -8.14
N ARG A 512 18.92 16.84 -9.01
CA ARG A 512 19.98 15.84 -8.72
C ARG A 512 21.32 16.51 -8.49
N ALA A 513 21.70 17.47 -9.32
CA ALA A 513 22.94 18.26 -9.14
C ALA A 513 22.98 18.96 -7.78
N SER A 514 21.86 19.61 -7.41
CA SER A 514 21.75 20.27 -6.09
C SER A 514 21.80 19.29 -4.92
N GLN A 515 21.20 18.11 -5.06
CA GLN A 515 21.26 17.06 -4.03
C GLN A 515 22.68 16.51 -3.86
N ILE A 516 23.42 16.28 -4.96
CA ILE A 516 24.81 15.84 -4.91
C ILE A 516 25.66 16.91 -4.22
N ALA A 517 25.55 18.18 -4.63
CA ALA A 517 26.28 19.28 -4.02
C ALA A 517 25.97 19.40 -2.51
N ARG A 518 24.70 19.24 -2.12
CA ARG A 518 24.30 19.26 -0.71
C ARG A 518 24.89 18.10 0.09
N LYS A 519 24.88 16.87 -0.46
CA LYS A 519 25.52 15.71 0.18
C LYS A 519 27.03 15.91 0.34
N MET A 520 27.70 16.47 -0.66
CA MET A 520 29.13 16.79 -0.56
C MET A 520 29.42 17.72 0.61
N VAL A 521 28.62 18.77 0.80
CA VAL A 521 28.82 19.80 1.82
C VAL A 521 28.34 19.34 3.18
N ALA A 522 27.09 18.83 3.28
CA ALA A 522 26.43 18.62 4.56
C ALA A 522 26.63 17.20 5.14
N THR A 523 26.85 16.19 4.27
CA THR A 523 26.98 14.79 4.70
C THR A 523 28.41 14.31 4.70
N TYR A 524 29.17 14.60 3.62
CA TYR A 524 30.52 14.04 3.43
C TYR A 524 31.63 14.99 3.87
N GLY A 525 31.32 16.25 4.24
CA GLY A 525 32.31 17.23 4.68
C GLY A 525 33.36 17.54 3.61
N MET A 526 32.98 17.55 2.32
CA MET A 526 33.87 17.76 1.17
C MET A 526 34.02 19.24 0.78
N SER A 527 33.66 20.18 1.67
CA SER A 527 33.81 21.62 1.43
C SER A 527 35.02 22.15 2.18
N ASP A 528 35.91 22.88 1.48
CA ASP A 528 37.06 23.55 2.11
C ASP A 528 36.63 24.73 3.00
N LYS A 529 35.47 25.35 2.73
CA LYS A 529 34.96 26.50 3.44
C LYS A 529 34.28 26.14 4.76
N ILE A 530 33.52 25.03 4.77
CA ILE A 530 32.78 24.56 5.95
C ILE A 530 33.61 23.58 6.77
N GLY A 531 34.53 22.87 6.12
CA GLY A 531 35.40 21.89 6.76
C GLY A 531 34.81 20.48 6.83
N THR A 532 35.53 19.58 7.49
CA THR A 532 35.19 18.15 7.57
C THR A 532 34.21 17.91 8.73
N VAL A 533 33.00 18.41 8.59
CA VAL A 533 31.90 18.27 9.57
C VAL A 533 30.66 17.69 8.87
N ALA A 534 30.06 16.68 9.47
CA ALA A 534 28.77 16.14 9.01
C ALA A 534 27.63 16.82 9.78
N PHE A 535 26.78 17.53 9.08
CA PHE A 535 25.59 18.21 9.62
C PHE A 535 24.31 17.40 9.39
N GLU A 536 24.29 16.59 8.37
CA GLU A 536 23.18 15.69 8.04
C GLU A 536 23.70 14.25 8.09
N SER A 537 23.04 13.38 8.87
CA SER A 537 23.32 11.95 8.81
C SER A 537 22.65 11.39 7.57
N GLY A 538 23.35 10.59 6.78
CA GLY A 538 22.85 10.01 5.52
C GLY A 538 21.60 9.11 5.63
N HIS A 539 20.98 9.06 6.80
CA HIS A 539 19.77 8.31 7.11
C HIS A 539 18.49 9.15 7.04
N ASP A 540 18.59 10.45 6.74
CA ASP A 540 17.42 11.34 6.61
C ASP A 540 16.82 11.32 5.19
N GLU A 541 16.58 10.13 4.64
CA GLU A 541 15.68 10.02 3.50
C GLU A 541 14.26 10.36 3.94
N VAL A 542 13.83 11.47 3.40
CA VAL A 542 12.56 12.16 3.43
C VAL A 542 11.36 11.28 3.76
N PHE A 543 10.92 11.32 5.02
CA PHE A 543 9.55 10.99 5.39
C PHE A 543 8.84 12.29 5.78
N ILE A 544 7.89 12.72 4.95
CA ILE A 544 7.11 13.97 5.05
C ILE A 544 6.43 14.16 6.44
N GLY A 545 6.36 13.11 7.28
CA GLY A 545 5.75 13.19 8.62
C GLY A 545 6.70 13.53 9.78
N ARG A 546 8.03 13.44 9.61
CA ARG A 546 9.01 13.66 10.69
C ARG A 546 9.64 15.04 10.68
N THR A 547 9.56 15.75 9.56
CA THR A 547 10.16 17.07 9.35
C THR A 547 9.49 18.19 10.17
N MET A 548 8.32 17.96 10.75
CA MET A 548 7.63 19.00 11.56
C MET A 548 8.08 19.05 13.03
N THR A 549 8.85 18.08 13.53
CA THR A 549 9.19 17.99 14.97
C THR A 549 10.68 17.85 15.29
N GLN A 550 11.54 17.58 14.30
CA GLN A 550 12.98 17.64 14.52
C GLN A 550 13.52 18.96 13.96
N GLY A 551 13.76 19.91 14.85
CA GLY A 551 14.52 21.12 14.54
C GLY A 551 15.88 20.75 13.95
N ARG A 552 16.36 21.51 12.96
CA ARG A 552 17.71 21.36 12.40
C ARG A 552 18.72 21.27 13.53
N SER A 553 19.66 20.32 13.45
CA SER A 553 20.70 20.11 14.46
C SER A 553 21.79 21.21 14.46
N TYR A 554 21.68 22.19 13.57
CA TYR A 554 22.64 23.28 13.38
C TYR A 554 21.95 24.65 13.26
N SER A 555 22.72 25.72 13.54
CA SER A 555 22.21 27.10 13.56
C SER A 555 21.82 27.61 12.16
N GLU A 556 20.96 28.63 12.11
CA GLU A 556 20.59 29.31 10.84
C GLU A 556 21.80 29.90 10.11
N ALA A 557 22.84 30.33 10.85
CA ALA A 557 24.08 30.80 10.27
C ALA A 557 24.84 29.69 9.51
N VAL A 558 24.87 28.47 10.06
CA VAL A 558 25.45 27.31 9.38
C VAL A 558 24.61 26.90 8.19
N ALA A 559 23.27 26.93 8.31
CA ALA A 559 22.37 26.66 7.18
C ALA A 559 22.66 27.59 6.00
N ALA A 560 22.77 28.89 6.26
CA ALA A 560 23.11 29.89 5.23
C ALA A 560 24.48 29.64 4.58
N GLN A 561 25.49 29.18 5.36
CA GLN A 561 26.80 28.82 4.81
C GLN A 561 26.71 27.57 3.91
N ILE A 562 25.94 26.55 4.32
CA ILE A 562 25.70 25.34 3.50
C ILE A 562 25.04 25.74 2.18
N ASP A 563 24.00 26.54 2.23
CA ASP A 563 23.27 26.98 1.03
C ASP A 563 24.16 27.81 0.08
N GLN A 564 24.99 28.71 0.62
CA GLN A 564 25.98 29.46 -0.17
C GLN A 564 27.01 28.56 -0.83
N GLU A 565 27.49 27.54 -0.13
CA GLU A 565 28.50 26.64 -0.66
C GLU A 565 27.90 25.71 -1.74
N VAL A 566 26.66 25.24 -1.55
CA VAL A 566 25.92 24.49 -2.57
C VAL A 566 25.74 25.34 -3.83
N GLN A 567 25.31 26.60 -3.67
CA GLN A 567 25.18 27.52 -4.80
C GLN A 567 26.50 27.73 -5.53
N ARG A 568 27.61 27.90 -4.79
CA ARG A 568 28.96 28.05 -5.38
C ARG A 568 29.37 26.81 -6.17
N LEU A 569 29.18 25.58 -5.62
CA LEU A 569 29.54 24.35 -6.31
C LEU A 569 28.76 24.18 -7.63
N VAL A 570 27.46 24.47 -7.59
CA VAL A 570 26.61 24.38 -8.79
C VAL A 570 26.97 25.45 -9.83
N ALA A 571 27.31 26.68 -9.39
CA ALA A 571 27.75 27.76 -10.27
C ALA A 571 29.10 27.43 -10.93
N ASP A 572 30.09 26.99 -10.13
CA ASP A 572 31.41 26.60 -10.64
C ASP A 572 31.29 25.46 -11.66
N ALA A 573 30.39 24.49 -11.38
CA ALA A 573 30.09 23.38 -12.30
C ALA A 573 29.41 23.87 -13.60
N TYR A 574 28.49 24.83 -13.49
CA TYR A 574 27.85 25.44 -14.65
C TYR A 574 28.87 26.13 -15.57
N ASP A 575 29.76 26.95 -15.01
CA ASP A 575 30.81 27.67 -15.77
C ASP A 575 31.80 26.68 -16.40
N ARG A 576 32.10 25.58 -15.72
CA ARG A 576 32.96 24.51 -16.27
C ARG A 576 32.24 23.78 -17.43
N CYS A 577 30.97 23.48 -17.27
CA CYS A 577 30.14 22.88 -18.30
C CYS A 577 30.04 23.78 -19.55
N GLU A 578 29.79 25.08 -19.38
CA GLU A 578 29.72 26.04 -20.47
C GLU A 578 31.03 26.12 -21.27
N ARG A 579 32.17 26.10 -20.59
CA ARG A 579 33.48 26.03 -21.26
C ARG A 579 33.66 24.73 -22.06
N ILE A 580 33.36 23.57 -21.47
CA ILE A 580 33.47 22.27 -22.14
C ILE A 580 32.63 22.23 -23.42
N LEU A 581 31.38 22.71 -23.36
CA LEU A 581 30.49 22.70 -24.51
C LEU A 581 30.91 23.71 -25.59
N ASN A 582 31.44 24.88 -25.21
CA ASN A 582 31.97 25.84 -26.17
C ASN A 582 33.20 25.28 -26.91
N ASP A 583 34.11 24.61 -26.19
CA ASP A 583 35.31 24.00 -26.75
C ASP A 583 35.00 22.80 -27.69
N ASN A 584 33.83 22.16 -27.48
CA ASN A 584 33.37 21.01 -28.25
C ASN A 584 32.09 21.26 -29.05
N ARG A 585 31.86 22.50 -29.47
CA ARG A 585 30.57 22.89 -30.09
C ARG A 585 30.30 22.13 -31.39
N ASP A 586 31.35 21.88 -32.19
CA ASP A 586 31.26 21.07 -33.42
C ASP A 586 30.78 19.64 -33.14
N LYS A 587 31.22 19.05 -32.01
CA LYS A 587 30.80 17.71 -31.57
C LYS A 587 29.37 17.72 -31.08
N LEU A 588 28.99 18.74 -30.31
CA LEU A 588 27.62 18.92 -29.82
C LEU A 588 26.62 18.98 -31.01
N GLU A 589 26.94 19.79 -32.03
CA GLU A 589 26.10 19.93 -33.22
C GLU A 589 26.04 18.61 -34.03
N ALA A 590 27.17 17.88 -34.14
CA ALA A 590 27.22 16.59 -34.82
C ALA A 590 26.37 15.52 -34.11
N VAL A 591 26.48 15.40 -32.79
CA VAL A 591 25.68 14.45 -32.01
C VAL A 591 24.19 14.80 -32.08
N ALA A 592 23.82 16.09 -31.88
CA ALA A 592 22.44 16.52 -31.99
C ALA A 592 21.84 16.25 -33.38
N SER A 593 22.58 16.55 -34.44
CA SER A 593 22.13 16.27 -35.82
C SER A 593 21.92 14.78 -36.07
N TYR A 594 22.84 13.93 -35.60
CA TYR A 594 22.69 12.48 -35.69
C TYR A 594 21.43 11.99 -34.96
N LEU A 595 21.16 12.52 -33.76
CA LEU A 595 19.98 12.15 -33.00
C LEU A 595 18.66 12.59 -33.68
N LEU A 596 18.65 13.73 -34.35
CA LEU A 596 17.49 14.19 -35.11
C LEU A 596 17.19 13.29 -36.32
N GLU A 597 18.22 12.71 -36.92
CA GLU A 597 18.10 11.79 -38.09
C GLU A 597 17.78 10.35 -37.66
N HIS A 598 18.46 9.82 -36.64
CA HIS A 598 18.43 8.39 -36.28
C HIS A 598 17.72 8.09 -34.95
N GLU A 599 17.31 9.12 -34.19
CA GLU A 599 16.62 9.06 -32.90
C GLU A 599 17.42 8.39 -31.74
N THR A 600 18.35 7.50 -32.06
CA THR A 600 19.18 6.80 -31.07
C THR A 600 20.60 6.69 -31.57
N MET A 601 21.59 6.92 -30.74
CA MET A 601 23.00 6.85 -31.00
C MET A 601 23.67 5.87 -30.05
N GLU A 602 24.23 4.80 -30.58
CA GLU A 602 24.98 3.80 -29.83
C GLU A 602 26.42 4.27 -29.58
N ARG A 603 27.10 3.65 -28.59
CA ARG A 603 28.47 3.99 -28.16
C ARG A 603 29.44 4.09 -29.37
N GLU A 604 29.40 3.14 -30.31
CA GLU A 604 30.29 3.10 -31.44
C GLU A 604 30.13 4.33 -32.35
N ALA A 605 28.90 4.72 -32.63
CA ALA A 605 28.58 5.90 -33.42
C ALA A 605 28.98 7.19 -32.69
N PHE A 606 28.79 7.23 -31.38
CA PHE A 606 29.18 8.36 -30.53
C PHE A 606 30.72 8.56 -30.54
N LEU A 607 31.48 7.50 -30.26
CA LEU A 607 32.97 7.54 -30.28
C LEU A 607 33.52 7.94 -31.63
N ALA A 608 32.89 7.53 -32.74
CA ALA A 608 33.29 7.92 -34.07
C ALA A 608 33.22 9.45 -34.30
N VAL A 609 32.31 10.17 -33.67
CA VAL A 609 32.23 11.65 -33.71
C VAL A 609 33.49 12.29 -33.11
N PHE A 610 34.10 11.65 -32.10
CA PHE A 610 35.33 12.12 -31.45
C PHE A 610 36.61 11.59 -32.13
N GLY A 611 36.47 10.77 -33.21
CA GLY A 611 37.61 10.16 -33.89
C GLY A 611 38.25 9.01 -33.11
N GLU A 612 37.57 8.49 -32.11
CA GLU A 612 38.01 7.38 -31.27
C GLU A 612 37.48 6.06 -31.80
N GLN A 613 38.28 5.01 -31.81
CA GLN A 613 37.81 3.66 -32.09
C GLN A 613 37.39 3.00 -30.77
N PRO A 614 36.26 2.23 -30.72
CA PRO A 614 35.91 1.44 -29.56
C PRO A 614 37.08 0.56 -29.16
N LEU A 615 37.49 0.59 -27.91
CA LEU A 615 38.51 -0.33 -27.38
C LEU A 615 38.03 -1.76 -27.64
N SER A 616 38.64 -2.43 -28.61
CA SER A 616 38.43 -3.85 -28.81
C SER A 616 38.85 -4.55 -27.52
N LEU A 617 37.89 -5.15 -26.82
CA LEU A 617 38.15 -5.99 -25.65
C LEU A 617 39.21 -7.03 -26.06
N LYS A 618 40.47 -6.83 -25.66
CA LYS A 618 41.48 -7.85 -25.75
C LYS A 618 40.92 -9.07 -25.02
N LYS A 619 40.69 -10.15 -25.77
CA LYS A 619 40.48 -11.48 -25.20
C LYS A 619 41.66 -11.75 -24.29
N GLU A 620 41.49 -11.58 -22.98
CA GLU A 620 42.45 -12.13 -22.03
C GLU A 620 42.37 -13.66 -22.17
N GLN A 621 43.37 -14.20 -22.84
CA GLN A 621 43.74 -15.60 -22.71
C GLN A 621 44.42 -15.74 -21.35
N HIS A 622 43.68 -16.30 -20.37
CA HIS A 622 44.26 -17.14 -19.31
C HIS A 622 43.21 -18.06 -18.74
#